data_eea7ec84b7916e462698bfdb50a61333
#
_entry.id   eea7ec84b7916e462698bfdb50a61333
#
_cell.length_a   1.000
_cell.length_b   1.000
_cell.length_c   1.000
_cell.angle_alpha   90.00
_cell.angle_beta   90.00
_cell.angle_gamma   90.00
#
_symmetry.space_group_name_H-M   'P 1'
#
loop_
_entity.id
_entity.type
_entity.pdbx_description
1 polymer ?
#
loop_
_entity_poly.entity_id
_entity_poly.type
_entity_poly.pdbx_seq_one_letter_code
_entity_poly.pdbx_strand_id
1 'polypeptide(L)'
;MVSFDRTHLGSWCLAITLLVSPRFALAAESGEPIQEAAPATALPKPPAADAPHPLTPVLEFARKEQAFLRNTVKGFTCRVVKRERIKDTLQDYHYIDMEVREAIRSGERIEKPLCIFLKFLGPDDVAGRRVLFVEGQNEGQMVVRNGGKRFAHVVVKIDPRGERASRESLVPITEIGFEQLLSRMIVILETHARVDTTGENTEVRRIAGAKLDKRPCTVIRITHPEKQVGLNFHEANVFVDDTLHVPVRVDYSEWPEHPGAAPRLMAEFSYTHVEINPTLGDDRFAPARLRALELD
;
A
#
# COMPACT_ATOMS: atom_id res chain seq x y z
N MET A 1 -51.23 22.82 45.19
CA MET A 1 -51.45 23.20 46.63
C MET A 1 -50.54 22.29 47.43
N VAL A 2 -49.62 22.95 48.18
CA VAL A 2 -48.72 22.44 49.25
C VAL A 2 -47.55 21.60 48.77
N SER A 3 -46.35 22.02 48.62
CA SER A 3 -45.34 22.82 49.40
C SER A 3 -44.59 22.01 50.47
N PHE A 4 -43.22 22.07 50.32
CA PHE A 4 -42.17 21.98 51.34
C PHE A 4 -41.84 20.55 51.90
N ASP A 5 -40.64 20.20 52.18
CA ASP A 5 -39.43 20.94 52.64
C ASP A 5 -38.18 20.08 52.56
N ARG A 6 -37.04 20.74 52.73
CA ARG A 6 -35.62 20.38 52.72
C ARG A 6 -35.15 19.54 53.93
N THR A 7 -33.95 18.99 53.67
CA THR A 7 -32.81 18.74 54.57
C THR A 7 -32.69 17.33 55.20
N HIS A 8 -31.60 16.61 54.91
CA HIS A 8 -30.40 16.59 55.76
C HIS A 8 -29.28 15.73 55.15
N LEU A 9 -28.07 16.18 55.37
CA LEU A 9 -26.77 15.61 55.12
C LEU A 9 -26.59 14.20 55.66
N GLY A 10 -25.80 13.40 54.94
CA GLY A 10 -25.22 12.16 55.43
C GLY A 10 -24.12 11.66 54.50
N SER A 11 -22.92 12.14 54.77
CA SER A 11 -21.67 11.71 54.12
C SER A 11 -21.37 10.25 54.52
N TRP A 12 -21.24 9.38 53.51
CA TRP A 12 -20.56 8.10 53.68
C TRP A 12 -19.71 7.82 52.47
N CYS A 13 -18.39 7.98 52.66
CA CYS A 13 -17.37 7.48 51.73
C CYS A 13 -17.45 5.96 51.67
N LEU A 14 -17.77 5.43 50.53
CA LEU A 14 -17.49 4.03 50.17
C LEU A 14 -16.49 4.02 49.04
N ALA A 15 -15.26 3.65 49.38
CA ALA A 15 -14.19 3.40 48.43
C ALA A 15 -14.57 2.18 47.57
N ILE A 16 -14.95 2.41 46.33
CA ILE A 16 -15.06 1.33 45.34
C ILE A 16 -13.67 1.15 44.73
N THR A 17 -13.00 0.09 45.16
CA THR A 17 -11.77 -0.40 44.52
C THR A 17 -12.13 -0.89 43.13
N LEU A 18 -11.82 -0.06 42.11
CA LEU A 18 -11.87 -0.47 40.72
C LEU A 18 -10.74 -1.47 40.48
N LEU A 19 -11.11 -2.73 40.38
CA LEU A 19 -10.28 -3.77 39.78
C LEU A 19 -10.07 -3.39 38.29
N VAL A 20 -8.95 -2.74 38.03
CA VAL A 20 -8.47 -2.53 36.67
C VAL A 20 -7.97 -3.89 36.16
N SER A 21 -8.77 -4.57 35.39
CA SER A 21 -8.32 -5.69 34.57
C SER A 21 -7.29 -5.16 33.57
N PRO A 22 -6.13 -5.77 33.42
CA PRO A 22 -5.20 -5.38 32.38
C PRO A 22 -5.87 -5.73 31.04
N ARG A 23 -6.35 -4.72 30.34
CA ARG A 23 -6.58 -4.83 28.89
C ARG A 23 -5.22 -5.11 28.30
N PHE A 24 -5.02 -6.29 27.77
CA PHE A 24 -3.98 -6.53 26.80
C PHE A 24 -4.25 -5.58 25.61
N ALA A 25 -3.60 -4.43 25.66
CA ALA A 25 -3.39 -3.65 24.46
C ALA A 25 -2.49 -4.53 23.58
N LEU A 26 -3.07 -5.12 22.54
CA LEU A 26 -2.27 -5.49 21.37
C LEU A 26 -1.55 -4.19 21.00
N ALA A 27 -0.26 -4.12 21.30
CA ALA A 27 0.58 -3.06 20.80
C ALA A 27 0.44 -3.16 19.26
N ALA A 28 -0.27 -2.19 18.69
CA ALA A 28 -0.07 -1.89 17.28
C ALA A 28 1.43 -1.65 17.19
N GLU A 29 2.16 -2.55 16.55
CA GLU A 29 3.53 -2.28 16.15
C GLU A 29 3.43 -1.06 15.25
N SER A 30 3.54 0.10 15.88
CA SER A 30 3.75 1.37 15.22
C SER A 30 4.99 1.14 14.38
N GLY A 31 4.83 1.18 13.06
CA GLY A 31 5.96 1.07 12.17
C GLY A 31 7.09 1.96 12.69
N GLU A 32 8.23 1.35 13.00
CA GLU A 32 9.38 2.08 13.53
C GLU A 32 9.60 3.32 12.65
N PRO A 33 9.85 4.49 13.25
CA PRO A 33 10.10 5.69 12.48
C PRO A 33 11.27 5.40 11.53
N ILE A 34 11.08 5.74 10.26
CA ILE A 34 12.10 5.60 9.23
C ILE A 34 13.31 6.39 9.72
N GLN A 35 14.40 5.69 10.05
CA GLN A 35 15.65 6.34 10.36
C GLN A 35 16.19 6.92 9.04
N GLU A 36 16.00 8.21 8.87
CA GLU A 36 16.51 8.95 7.71
C GLU A 36 18.03 8.89 7.75
N ALA A 37 18.62 8.21 6.80
CA ALA A 37 20.07 8.08 6.69
C ALA A 37 20.67 9.34 6.06
N ALA A 38 21.95 9.51 6.27
CA ALA A 38 22.87 10.56 5.87
C ALA A 38 22.48 11.41 4.64
N PRO A 39 22.99 12.66 4.53
CA PRO A 39 22.52 13.65 3.57
C PRO A 39 22.50 13.12 2.14
N ALA A 40 21.35 13.30 1.49
CA ALA A 40 21.13 12.93 0.11
C ALA A 40 22.19 13.54 -0.80
N THR A 41 22.92 12.70 -1.52
CA THR A 41 23.73 13.17 -2.64
C THR A 41 22.76 13.57 -3.74
N ALA A 42 22.50 14.87 -3.90
CA ALA A 42 21.77 15.37 -5.05
C ALA A 42 22.58 15.00 -6.29
N LEU A 43 21.92 14.36 -7.26
CA LEU A 43 22.53 14.24 -8.59
C LEU A 43 22.73 15.67 -9.11
N PRO A 44 23.93 16.05 -9.61
CA PRO A 44 24.18 17.40 -10.09
C PRO A 44 23.17 17.75 -11.17
N LYS A 45 22.60 18.96 -11.09
CA LYS A 45 21.71 19.50 -12.13
C LYS A 45 22.45 19.47 -13.47
N PRO A 46 21.92 18.83 -14.52
CA PRO A 46 22.60 18.78 -15.79
C PRO A 46 22.81 20.18 -16.38
N PRO A 47 23.93 20.43 -17.07
CA PRO A 47 24.09 21.65 -17.86
C PRO A 47 23.06 21.68 -18.99
N ALA A 48 22.55 22.88 -19.31
CA ALA A 48 21.50 23.12 -20.27
C ALA A 48 21.81 22.54 -21.68
N ALA A 49 20.79 22.05 -22.33
CA ALA A 49 20.55 21.66 -23.70
C ALA A 49 20.88 20.24 -24.16
N ASP A 50 21.90 19.52 -23.63
CA ASP A 50 22.25 18.16 -24.12
C ASP A 50 22.19 17.05 -23.04
N ALA A 51 21.76 17.37 -21.83
CA ALA A 51 21.70 16.37 -20.77
C ALA A 51 20.42 15.54 -20.85
N PRO A 52 20.49 14.21 -20.61
CA PRO A 52 19.28 13.39 -20.60
C PRO A 52 18.31 13.85 -19.50
N HIS A 53 17.01 13.72 -19.80
CA HIS A 53 15.94 14.06 -18.86
C HIS A 53 16.18 13.39 -17.48
N PRO A 54 15.95 14.07 -16.34
CA PRO A 54 16.23 13.52 -14.99
C PRO A 54 15.55 12.17 -14.71
N LEU A 55 14.40 11.88 -15.33
CA LEU A 55 13.70 10.61 -15.19
C LEU A 55 14.33 9.46 -16.01
N THR A 56 15.22 9.74 -16.97
CA THR A 56 15.80 8.69 -17.83
C THR A 56 16.48 7.58 -17.01
N PRO A 57 17.39 7.87 -16.07
CA PRO A 57 18.03 6.82 -15.26
C PRO A 57 17.03 6.04 -14.38
N VAL A 58 15.97 6.69 -13.93
CA VAL A 58 14.92 6.03 -13.12
C VAL A 58 14.09 5.08 -13.98
N LEU A 59 13.73 5.49 -15.18
CA LEU A 59 13.02 4.67 -16.16
C LEU A 59 13.84 3.45 -16.59
N GLU A 60 15.13 3.63 -16.87
CA GLU A 60 16.04 2.53 -17.21
C GLU A 60 16.14 1.52 -16.06
N PHE A 61 16.33 2.02 -14.82
CA PHE A 61 16.35 1.19 -13.63
C PHE A 61 15.02 0.44 -13.48
N ALA A 62 13.88 1.13 -13.51
CA ALA A 62 12.57 0.52 -13.35
C ALA A 62 12.28 -0.57 -14.40
N ARG A 63 12.64 -0.34 -15.66
CA ARG A 63 12.49 -1.34 -16.73
C ARG A 63 13.38 -2.56 -16.53
N LYS A 64 14.63 -2.35 -16.07
CA LYS A 64 15.56 -3.45 -15.74
C LYS A 64 15.00 -4.31 -14.62
N GLU A 65 14.58 -3.69 -13.52
CA GLU A 65 14.01 -4.42 -12.38
C GLU A 65 12.68 -5.09 -12.75
N GLN A 66 11.83 -4.46 -13.56
CA GLN A 66 10.61 -5.07 -14.07
C GLN A 66 10.90 -6.34 -14.88
N ALA A 67 11.88 -6.29 -15.77
CA ALA A 67 12.28 -7.45 -16.57
C ALA A 67 12.86 -8.58 -15.69
N PHE A 68 13.63 -8.23 -14.66
CA PHE A 68 14.14 -9.17 -13.68
C PHE A 68 12.99 -9.85 -12.91
N LEU A 69 12.05 -9.07 -12.35
CA LEU A 69 10.92 -9.60 -11.59
C LEU A 69 10.04 -10.52 -12.44
N ARG A 70 9.72 -10.13 -13.66
CA ARG A 70 8.91 -10.92 -14.61
C ARG A 70 9.51 -12.31 -14.86
N ASN A 71 10.84 -12.41 -14.87
CA ASN A 71 11.52 -13.67 -15.13
C ASN A 71 11.77 -14.51 -13.86
N THR A 72 11.92 -13.87 -12.69
CA THR A 72 12.40 -14.52 -11.47
C THR A 72 11.32 -14.74 -10.42
N VAL A 73 10.33 -13.85 -10.31
CA VAL A 73 9.27 -13.95 -9.30
C VAL A 73 8.10 -14.75 -9.86
N LYS A 74 7.80 -15.88 -9.21
CA LYS A 74 6.66 -16.75 -9.53
C LYS A 74 5.51 -16.56 -8.54
N GLY A 75 5.78 -15.89 -7.45
CA GLY A 75 4.84 -15.56 -6.41
C GLY A 75 5.55 -14.99 -5.20
N PHE A 76 4.78 -14.44 -4.27
CA PHE A 76 5.31 -13.89 -3.03
C PHE A 76 4.23 -13.87 -1.95
N THR A 77 4.69 -13.77 -0.71
CA THR A 77 3.85 -13.42 0.44
C THR A 77 4.42 -12.18 1.10
N CYS A 78 3.56 -11.38 1.69
CA CYS A 78 3.97 -10.21 2.45
C CYS A 78 2.84 -9.71 3.35
N ARG A 79 3.18 -8.81 4.26
CA ARG A 79 2.23 -7.93 4.94
C ARG A 79 2.25 -6.56 4.29
N VAL A 80 1.10 -6.12 3.82
CA VAL A 80 0.90 -4.76 3.30
C VAL A 80 0.33 -3.88 4.40
N VAL A 81 0.97 -2.76 4.65
CA VAL A 81 0.44 -1.66 5.45
C VAL A 81 0.18 -0.52 4.49
N LYS A 82 -1.08 -0.15 4.35
CA LYS A 82 -1.46 0.90 3.39
C LYS A 82 -2.47 1.88 3.96
N ARG A 83 -2.42 3.10 3.48
CA ARG A 83 -3.53 4.05 3.55
C ARG A 83 -3.59 4.90 2.29
N GLU A 84 -4.79 5.29 1.93
CA GLU A 84 -5.08 5.98 0.68
C GLU A 84 -6.04 7.13 0.95
N ARG A 85 -5.94 8.18 0.16
CA ARG A 85 -6.92 9.27 0.16
C ARG A 85 -8.00 8.96 -0.87
N ILE A 86 -9.19 8.65 -0.39
CA ILE A 86 -10.35 8.35 -1.23
C ILE A 86 -11.39 9.44 -1.03
N LYS A 87 -11.82 10.09 -2.09
CA LYS A 87 -12.78 11.21 -2.04
C LYS A 87 -12.37 12.26 -1.01
N ASP A 88 -11.14 12.74 -1.11
CA ASP A 88 -10.52 13.75 -0.24
C ASP A 88 -10.32 13.35 1.24
N THR A 89 -10.76 12.18 1.66
CA THR A 89 -10.54 11.67 3.01
C THR A 89 -9.36 10.70 3.04
N LEU A 90 -8.31 11.01 3.81
CA LEU A 90 -7.23 10.07 4.08
C LEU A 90 -7.78 8.98 5.01
N GLN A 91 -7.78 7.74 4.52
CA GLN A 91 -8.32 6.59 5.25
C GLN A 91 -7.38 6.17 6.39
N ASP A 92 -7.86 5.37 7.31
CA ASP A 92 -7.03 4.72 8.32
C ASP A 92 -6.08 3.69 7.69
N TYR A 93 -5.05 3.28 8.44
CA TYR A 93 -4.16 2.24 8.00
C TYR A 93 -4.87 0.90 7.91
N HIS A 94 -4.80 0.27 6.75
CA HIS A 94 -5.16 -1.12 6.56
C HIS A 94 -3.92 -2.02 6.70
N TYR A 95 -4.06 -3.10 7.45
CA TYR A 95 -3.05 -4.14 7.63
C TYR A 95 -3.57 -5.40 6.94
N ILE A 96 -2.82 -5.90 5.96
CA ILE A 96 -3.30 -6.95 5.06
C ILE A 96 -2.20 -7.98 4.85
N ASP A 97 -2.44 -9.24 5.23
CA ASP A 97 -1.61 -10.34 4.77
C ASP A 97 -2.01 -10.67 3.33
N MET A 98 -1.01 -10.78 2.46
CA MET A 98 -1.17 -10.96 1.03
C MET A 98 -0.37 -12.15 0.53
N GLU A 99 -1.00 -12.97 -0.30
CA GLU A 99 -0.41 -14.07 -1.03
C GLU A 99 -0.70 -13.85 -2.51
N VAL A 100 0.36 -13.85 -3.33
CA VAL A 100 0.25 -13.69 -4.78
C VAL A 100 1.01 -14.81 -5.46
N ARG A 101 0.35 -15.50 -6.39
CA ARG A 101 0.98 -16.39 -7.36
C ARG A 101 0.83 -15.75 -8.72
N GLU A 102 1.96 -15.43 -9.33
CA GLU A 102 1.98 -14.77 -10.64
C GLU A 102 1.48 -15.69 -11.75
N ALA A 103 0.92 -15.09 -12.80
CA ALA A 103 0.50 -15.83 -13.96
C ALA A 103 1.69 -16.41 -14.73
N ILE A 104 1.59 -17.65 -15.18
CA ILE A 104 2.51 -18.24 -16.14
C ILE A 104 1.80 -18.33 -17.48
N ARG A 105 2.41 -17.71 -18.50
CA ARG A 105 1.84 -17.64 -19.86
C ARG A 105 2.80 -18.19 -20.89
N SER A 106 2.26 -18.88 -21.89
CA SER A 106 2.98 -19.30 -23.09
C SER A 106 2.24 -18.70 -24.29
N GLY A 107 2.74 -17.57 -24.80
CA GLY A 107 2.00 -16.73 -25.73
C GLY A 107 0.70 -16.22 -25.13
N GLU A 108 -0.41 -16.43 -25.80
CA GLU A 108 -1.75 -16.06 -25.28
C GLU A 108 -2.33 -17.09 -24.31
N ARG A 109 -1.74 -18.28 -24.20
CA ARG A 109 -2.23 -19.33 -23.32
C ARG A 109 -1.81 -19.06 -21.88
N ILE A 110 -2.77 -19.08 -20.96
CA ILE A 110 -2.53 -19.07 -19.52
C ILE A 110 -2.25 -20.51 -19.09
N GLU A 111 -1.03 -20.81 -18.69
CA GLU A 111 -0.64 -22.11 -18.12
C GLU A 111 -0.98 -22.19 -16.63
N LYS A 112 -0.72 -21.09 -15.92
CA LYS A 112 -1.18 -20.88 -14.53
C LYS A 112 -1.79 -19.51 -14.41
N PRO A 113 -2.97 -19.38 -13.80
CA PRO A 113 -3.62 -18.10 -13.62
C PRO A 113 -2.93 -17.25 -12.56
N LEU A 114 -3.06 -15.92 -12.66
CA LEU A 114 -2.80 -15.02 -11.55
C LEU A 114 -3.77 -15.34 -10.41
N CYS A 115 -3.24 -15.58 -9.22
CA CYS A 115 -4.03 -15.82 -8.02
C CYS A 115 -3.61 -14.87 -6.92
N ILE A 116 -4.59 -14.23 -6.26
CA ILE A 116 -4.35 -13.29 -5.17
C ILE A 116 -5.30 -13.62 -4.02
N PHE A 117 -4.74 -13.77 -2.83
CA PHE A 117 -5.51 -13.90 -1.60
C PHE A 117 -5.09 -12.80 -0.62
N LEU A 118 -6.08 -12.06 -0.11
CA LEU A 118 -5.88 -11.03 0.89
C LEU A 118 -6.64 -11.40 2.16
N LYS A 119 -5.99 -11.20 3.32
CA LYS A 119 -6.61 -11.26 4.64
C LYS A 119 -6.37 -9.93 5.36
N PHE A 120 -7.43 -9.21 5.65
CA PHE A 120 -7.38 -7.97 6.40
C PHE A 120 -7.24 -8.27 7.89
N LEU A 121 -6.25 -7.71 8.52
CA LEU A 121 -5.97 -7.82 9.95
C LEU A 121 -6.55 -6.65 10.73
N GLY A 122 -6.69 -5.50 10.11
CA GLY A 122 -7.21 -4.25 10.67
C GLY A 122 -7.45 -3.19 9.59
N PRO A 123 -8.16 -2.12 9.95
CA PRO A 123 -8.79 -1.83 11.25
C PRO A 123 -10.01 -2.72 11.56
N ASP A 124 -10.61 -2.54 12.75
CA ASP A 124 -11.67 -3.42 13.31
C ASP A 124 -12.89 -3.59 12.40
N ASP A 125 -13.25 -2.58 11.62
CA ASP A 125 -14.41 -2.59 10.72
C ASP A 125 -14.20 -3.53 9.52
N VAL A 126 -12.96 -3.83 9.16
CA VAL A 126 -12.60 -4.73 8.06
C VAL A 126 -11.80 -5.96 8.53
N ALA A 127 -11.42 -6.05 9.80
CA ALA A 127 -10.67 -7.18 10.33
C ALA A 127 -11.38 -8.51 10.04
N GLY A 128 -10.61 -9.51 9.56
CA GLY A 128 -11.15 -10.78 9.12
C GLY A 128 -11.78 -10.81 7.72
N ARG A 129 -11.84 -9.66 7.01
CA ARG A 129 -12.20 -9.63 5.59
C ARG A 129 -11.21 -10.46 4.79
N ARG A 130 -11.72 -11.24 3.85
CA ARG A 130 -10.91 -12.03 2.93
C ARG A 130 -11.32 -11.75 1.50
N VAL A 131 -10.33 -11.63 0.64
CA VAL A 131 -10.55 -11.41 -0.79
C VAL A 131 -9.78 -12.47 -1.56
N LEU A 132 -10.45 -13.11 -2.51
CA LEU A 132 -9.86 -14.06 -3.42
C LEU A 132 -10.10 -13.62 -4.86
N PHE A 133 -9.03 -13.51 -5.62
CA PHE A 133 -9.07 -13.33 -7.06
C PHE A 133 -8.29 -14.45 -7.73
N VAL A 134 -8.91 -15.10 -8.70
CA VAL A 134 -8.27 -16.10 -9.58
C VAL A 134 -8.63 -15.73 -11.01
N GLU A 135 -7.62 -15.43 -11.80
CA GLU A 135 -7.78 -15.02 -13.19
C GLU A 135 -8.53 -16.11 -13.98
N GLY A 136 -9.50 -15.69 -14.80
CA GLY A 136 -10.35 -16.59 -15.57
C GLY A 136 -11.46 -17.29 -14.80
N GLN A 137 -11.56 -17.06 -13.47
CA GLN A 137 -12.67 -17.57 -12.66
C GLN A 137 -13.67 -16.48 -12.30
N ASN A 138 -14.87 -16.89 -11.88
CA ASN A 138 -15.93 -16.01 -11.41
C ASN A 138 -16.26 -14.86 -12.38
N GLU A 139 -16.16 -15.08 -13.69
CA GLU A 139 -16.41 -14.06 -14.71
C GLU A 139 -15.49 -12.81 -14.56
N GLY A 140 -14.26 -13.04 -14.11
CA GLY A 140 -13.29 -11.98 -13.85
C GLY A 140 -13.52 -11.21 -12.55
N GLN A 141 -14.49 -11.62 -11.73
CA GLN A 141 -14.80 -10.97 -10.46
C GLN A 141 -13.96 -11.53 -9.32
N MET A 142 -13.61 -10.69 -8.37
CA MET A 142 -13.06 -11.11 -7.08
C MET A 142 -14.19 -11.54 -6.14
N VAL A 143 -13.91 -12.52 -5.29
CA VAL A 143 -14.83 -12.98 -4.25
C VAL A 143 -14.41 -12.40 -2.92
N VAL A 144 -15.30 -11.68 -2.27
CA VAL A 144 -15.04 -10.97 -1.01
C VAL A 144 -15.93 -11.57 0.07
N ARG A 145 -15.33 -12.08 1.15
CA ARG A 145 -16.00 -12.32 2.42
C ARG A 145 -15.79 -11.09 3.29
N ASN A 146 -16.86 -10.47 3.72
CA ASN A 146 -16.77 -9.30 4.58
C ASN A 146 -16.11 -9.64 5.93
N GLY A 147 -15.46 -8.63 6.50
CA GLY A 147 -14.90 -8.64 7.84
C GLY A 147 -15.74 -7.82 8.83
N GLY A 148 -15.13 -7.51 9.96
CA GLY A 148 -15.74 -6.73 11.02
C GLY A 148 -16.82 -7.51 11.81
N LYS A 149 -17.52 -6.81 12.68
CA LYS A 149 -18.57 -7.41 13.54
C LYS A 149 -19.90 -7.60 12.81
N ARG A 150 -20.18 -6.78 11.80
CA ARG A 150 -21.41 -6.84 11.00
C ARG A 150 -21.12 -7.50 9.67
N PHE A 151 -22.00 -8.36 9.20
CA PHE A 151 -21.93 -8.98 7.88
C PHE A 151 -20.70 -9.87 7.61
N ALA A 152 -19.95 -10.30 8.65
CA ALA A 152 -18.75 -11.14 8.51
C ALA A 152 -18.98 -12.46 7.74
N HIS A 153 -20.23 -12.89 7.56
CA HIS A 153 -20.60 -14.10 6.83
C HIS A 153 -20.99 -13.85 5.38
N VAL A 154 -21.17 -12.57 5.01
CA VAL A 154 -21.65 -12.22 3.66
C VAL A 154 -20.51 -12.37 2.68
N VAL A 155 -20.74 -13.20 1.66
CA VAL A 155 -19.81 -13.40 0.54
C VAL A 155 -20.44 -12.78 -0.69
N VAL A 156 -19.68 -11.92 -1.37
CA VAL A 156 -20.13 -11.22 -2.58
C VAL A 156 -19.07 -11.33 -3.67
N LYS A 157 -19.53 -11.28 -4.91
CA LYS A 157 -18.65 -11.09 -6.07
C LYS A 157 -18.62 -9.61 -6.42
N ILE A 158 -17.43 -9.09 -6.70
CA ILE A 158 -17.21 -7.67 -6.99
C ILE A 158 -16.30 -7.58 -8.22
N ASP A 159 -16.67 -6.74 -9.17
CA ASP A 159 -15.78 -6.36 -10.27
C ASP A 159 -14.55 -5.63 -9.70
N PRO A 160 -13.33 -6.13 -9.94
CA PRO A 160 -12.09 -5.49 -9.46
C PRO A 160 -11.91 -4.03 -9.89
N ARG A 161 -12.49 -3.64 -11.01
CA ARG A 161 -12.41 -2.28 -11.57
C ARG A 161 -13.74 -1.50 -11.46
N GLY A 162 -14.74 -2.12 -10.84
CA GLY A 162 -16.04 -1.51 -10.65
C GLY A 162 -16.05 -0.44 -9.56
N GLU A 163 -17.10 0.38 -9.56
CA GLU A 163 -17.26 1.48 -8.62
C GLU A 163 -17.16 1.04 -7.15
N ARG A 164 -17.66 -0.16 -6.82
CA ARG A 164 -17.59 -0.68 -5.45
C ARG A 164 -16.15 -0.92 -4.98
N ALA A 165 -15.29 -1.46 -5.84
CA ALA A 165 -13.89 -1.67 -5.53
C ALA A 165 -13.13 -0.35 -5.42
N SER A 166 -13.37 0.60 -6.33
CA SER A 166 -12.71 1.91 -6.36
C SER A 166 -13.07 2.83 -5.20
N ARG A 167 -14.16 2.54 -4.49
CA ARG A 167 -14.51 3.23 -3.23
C ARG A 167 -13.65 2.80 -2.05
N GLU A 168 -12.95 1.68 -2.15
CA GLU A 168 -12.16 1.11 -1.06
C GLU A 168 -10.65 1.06 -1.35
N SER A 169 -10.24 1.19 -2.61
CA SER A 169 -8.83 1.22 -3.00
C SER A 169 -8.63 1.92 -4.33
N LEU A 170 -7.56 2.72 -4.43
CA LEU A 170 -7.12 3.36 -5.67
C LEU A 170 -6.47 2.35 -6.63
N VAL A 171 -6.02 1.20 -6.11
CA VAL A 171 -5.35 0.16 -6.88
C VAL A 171 -6.25 -1.05 -7.01
N PRO A 172 -6.69 -1.43 -8.23
CA PRO A 172 -7.43 -2.66 -8.45
C PRO A 172 -6.62 -3.89 -8.01
N ILE A 173 -7.28 -4.92 -7.48
CA ILE A 173 -6.60 -6.16 -7.07
C ILE A 173 -5.82 -6.81 -8.21
N THR A 174 -6.27 -6.67 -9.44
CA THR A 174 -5.61 -7.19 -10.65
C THR A 174 -4.31 -6.48 -11.00
N GLU A 175 -4.02 -5.37 -10.33
CA GLU A 175 -2.82 -4.55 -10.51
C GLU A 175 -1.93 -4.53 -9.26
N ILE A 176 -2.17 -5.47 -8.34
CA ILE A 176 -1.33 -5.69 -7.17
C ILE A 176 -0.16 -6.60 -7.57
N GLY A 177 1.04 -6.27 -7.08
CA GLY A 177 2.25 -7.03 -7.33
C GLY A 177 3.43 -6.11 -7.60
N PHE A 178 4.65 -6.63 -7.41
CA PHE A 178 5.86 -5.81 -7.58
C PHE A 178 6.11 -5.45 -9.05
N GLU A 179 5.84 -6.39 -9.95
CA GLU A 179 5.97 -6.15 -11.39
C GLU A 179 4.93 -5.14 -11.88
N GLN A 180 3.67 -5.28 -11.44
CA GLN A 180 2.57 -4.37 -11.77
C GLN A 180 2.81 -2.97 -11.20
N LEU A 181 3.38 -2.88 -10.00
CA LEU A 181 3.78 -1.60 -9.41
C LEU A 181 4.82 -0.89 -10.27
N LEU A 182 5.87 -1.60 -10.72
CA LEU A 182 6.86 -1.03 -11.63
C LEU A 182 6.26 -0.67 -12.98
N SER A 183 5.36 -1.49 -13.53
CA SER A 183 4.65 -1.19 -14.76
C SER A 183 3.91 0.15 -14.69
N ARG A 184 3.17 0.37 -13.60
CA ARG A 184 2.45 1.62 -13.37
C ARG A 184 3.40 2.80 -13.22
N MET A 185 4.48 2.64 -12.45
CA MET A 185 5.50 3.68 -12.29
C MET A 185 6.10 4.08 -13.64
N ILE A 186 6.47 3.12 -14.47
CA ILE A 186 7.03 3.39 -15.81
C ILE A 186 6.05 4.25 -16.62
N VAL A 187 4.77 3.85 -16.71
CA VAL A 187 3.75 4.59 -17.47
C VAL A 187 3.58 6.04 -16.95
N ILE A 188 3.55 6.21 -15.62
CA ILE A 188 3.44 7.54 -15.01
C ILE A 188 4.67 8.37 -15.33
N LEU A 189 5.88 7.85 -15.11
CA LEU A 189 7.12 8.58 -15.32
C LEU A 189 7.38 8.90 -16.80
N GLU A 190 7.00 8.01 -17.72
CA GLU A 190 7.02 8.31 -19.16
C GLU A 190 6.06 9.44 -19.53
N THR A 191 4.89 9.49 -18.88
CA THR A 191 3.95 10.60 -19.06
C THR A 191 4.51 11.90 -18.52
N HIS A 192 5.12 11.87 -17.33
CA HIS A 192 5.76 13.04 -16.74
C HIS A 192 6.91 13.57 -17.60
N ALA A 193 7.75 12.67 -18.14
CA ALA A 193 8.82 13.07 -19.07
C ALA A 193 8.31 13.69 -20.37
N ARG A 194 7.10 13.32 -20.82
CA ARG A 194 6.46 13.99 -21.98
C ARG A 194 5.84 15.35 -21.66
N VAL A 195 5.41 15.53 -20.41
CA VAL A 195 4.85 16.81 -19.93
C VAL A 195 5.97 17.82 -19.65
N ASP A 196 6.98 17.41 -18.92
CA ASP A 196 8.17 18.22 -18.59
C ASP A 196 9.34 17.83 -19.52
N THR A 197 9.26 18.20 -20.78
CA THR A 197 10.23 17.76 -21.81
C THR A 197 11.66 18.22 -21.56
N THR A 198 11.84 19.33 -20.85
CA THR A 198 13.16 19.88 -20.50
C THR A 198 13.71 19.28 -19.21
N GLY A 199 12.86 18.70 -18.39
CA GLY A 199 13.21 18.22 -17.05
C GLY A 199 13.47 19.31 -16.01
N GLU A 200 13.17 20.58 -16.33
CA GLU A 200 13.40 21.70 -15.42
C GLU A 200 12.48 21.67 -14.20
N ASN A 201 11.28 21.10 -14.34
CA ASN A 201 10.32 20.89 -13.26
C ASN A 201 10.42 19.47 -12.65
N THR A 202 11.57 18.80 -12.81
CA THR A 202 11.76 17.45 -12.28
C THR A 202 13.07 17.35 -11.52
N GLU A 203 12.98 17.04 -10.22
CA GLU A 203 14.14 16.71 -9.40
C GLU A 203 14.12 15.21 -9.08
N VAL A 204 15.26 14.55 -9.19
CA VAL A 204 15.45 13.16 -8.80
C VAL A 204 16.59 13.07 -7.80
N ARG A 205 16.33 12.40 -6.67
CA ARG A 205 17.35 12.12 -5.64
C ARG A 205 17.39 10.63 -5.35
N ARG A 206 18.60 10.08 -5.25
CA ARG A 206 18.83 8.72 -4.79
C ARG A 206 19.46 8.78 -3.40
N ILE A 207 18.79 8.16 -2.42
CA ILE A 207 19.19 8.17 -1.01
C ILE A 207 19.47 6.73 -0.61
N ALA A 208 20.74 6.42 -0.34
CA ALA A 208 21.17 5.10 0.13
C ALA A 208 21.10 5.01 1.66
N GLY A 209 21.04 3.78 2.18
CA GLY A 209 21.15 3.49 3.61
C GLY A 209 19.87 3.66 4.40
N ALA A 210 18.73 3.92 3.74
CA ALA A 210 17.42 3.83 4.37
C ALA A 210 17.16 2.38 4.82
N LYS A 211 16.23 2.20 5.76
CA LYS A 211 15.82 0.88 6.24
C LYS A 211 14.32 0.79 6.30
N LEU A 212 13.78 -0.34 5.87
CA LEU A 212 12.40 -0.74 6.08
C LEU A 212 12.39 -2.18 6.60
N ASP A 213 11.66 -2.46 7.67
CA ASP A 213 11.63 -3.80 8.29
C ASP A 213 13.05 -4.37 8.53
N LYS A 214 13.95 -3.51 9.05
CA LYS A 214 15.38 -3.79 9.30
C LYS A 214 16.21 -4.12 8.05
N ARG A 215 15.63 -4.10 6.87
CA ARG A 215 16.30 -4.39 5.60
C ARG A 215 16.84 -3.11 4.97
N PRO A 216 18.06 -3.14 4.42
CA PRO A 216 18.62 -1.98 3.74
C PRO A 216 17.86 -1.67 2.47
N CYS A 217 17.60 -0.38 2.24
CA CYS A 217 16.88 0.11 1.10
C CYS A 217 17.57 1.34 0.50
N THR A 218 17.43 1.47 -0.81
CA THR A 218 17.70 2.70 -1.54
C THR A 218 16.39 3.41 -1.84
N VAL A 219 16.30 4.70 -1.51
CA VAL A 219 15.11 5.51 -1.83
C VAL A 219 15.36 6.29 -3.11
N ILE A 220 14.40 6.21 -4.02
CA ILE A 220 14.33 7.08 -5.20
C ILE A 220 13.24 8.09 -4.91
N ARG A 221 13.62 9.36 -4.74
CA ARG A 221 12.70 10.48 -4.55
C ARG A 221 12.60 11.27 -5.84
N ILE A 222 11.36 11.50 -6.28
CA ILE A 222 11.04 12.30 -7.46
C ILE A 222 10.17 13.46 -7.00
N THR A 223 10.55 14.69 -7.36
CA THR A 223 9.81 15.89 -6.97
C THR A 223 9.52 16.73 -8.22
N HIS A 224 8.30 17.21 -8.33
CA HIS A 224 7.87 18.21 -9.29
C HIS A 224 7.47 19.47 -8.52
N PRO A 225 8.36 20.49 -8.41
CA PRO A 225 8.08 21.70 -7.65
C PRO A 225 6.80 22.41 -8.07
N GLU A 226 6.57 22.53 -9.38
CA GLU A 226 5.43 23.23 -9.93
C GLU A 226 4.34 22.26 -10.42
N LYS A 227 3.09 22.60 -10.11
CA LYS A 227 1.94 21.84 -10.59
C LYS A 227 1.71 22.12 -12.07
N GLN A 228 1.71 21.06 -12.88
CA GLN A 228 1.40 21.12 -14.32
C GLN A 228 0.34 20.08 -14.68
N VAL A 229 -0.48 20.37 -15.69
CA VAL A 229 -1.48 19.41 -16.18
C VAL A 229 -0.76 18.19 -16.75
N GLY A 230 -1.11 17.01 -16.27
CA GLY A 230 -0.49 15.73 -16.65
C GLY A 230 0.56 15.22 -15.66
N LEU A 231 1.01 16.02 -14.69
CA LEU A 231 1.77 15.54 -13.53
C LEU A 231 0.81 15.10 -12.43
N ASN A 232 1.03 13.91 -11.88
CA ASN A 232 0.09 13.26 -10.97
C ASN A 232 0.45 13.41 -9.49
N PHE A 233 1.67 13.88 -9.19
CA PHE A 233 2.15 14.07 -7.82
C PHE A 233 3.16 15.22 -7.75
N HIS A 234 3.28 15.80 -6.56
CA HIS A 234 4.34 16.74 -6.21
C HIS A 234 5.62 15.99 -5.82
N GLU A 235 5.49 15.03 -4.92
CA GLU A 235 6.60 14.19 -4.47
C GLU A 235 6.18 12.72 -4.44
N ALA A 236 7.08 11.84 -4.90
CA ALA A 236 6.95 10.41 -4.76
C ALA A 236 8.25 9.82 -4.21
N ASN A 237 8.15 8.91 -3.26
CA ASN A 237 9.26 8.16 -2.69
C ASN A 237 9.06 6.68 -2.97
N VAL A 238 10.08 6.03 -3.53
CA VAL A 238 10.10 4.60 -3.79
C VAL A 238 11.28 3.99 -3.08
N PHE A 239 11.01 3.12 -2.11
CA PHE A 239 12.02 2.37 -1.38
C PHE A 239 12.22 1.03 -2.08
N VAL A 240 13.41 0.78 -2.55
CA VAL A 240 13.79 -0.49 -3.18
C VAL A 240 14.67 -1.26 -2.21
N ASP A 241 14.28 -2.49 -1.89
CA ASP A 241 15.10 -3.40 -1.08
C ASP A 241 16.38 -3.75 -1.83
N ASP A 242 17.53 -3.46 -1.23
CA ASP A 242 18.84 -3.62 -1.89
C ASP A 242 19.24 -5.10 -2.10
N THR A 243 18.53 -6.04 -1.47
CA THR A 243 18.78 -7.49 -1.58
C THR A 243 17.77 -8.20 -2.49
N LEU A 244 16.48 -7.86 -2.31
CA LEU A 244 15.39 -8.51 -3.07
C LEU A 244 15.14 -7.84 -4.42
N HIS A 245 15.66 -6.62 -4.62
CA HIS A 245 15.42 -5.82 -5.83
C HIS A 245 13.93 -5.56 -6.11
N VAL A 246 13.10 -5.48 -5.05
CA VAL A 246 11.67 -5.17 -5.15
C VAL A 246 11.36 -3.83 -4.48
N PRO A 247 10.39 -3.06 -5.00
CA PRO A 247 9.90 -1.87 -4.31
C PRO A 247 9.10 -2.29 -3.08
N VAL A 248 9.63 -1.98 -1.89
CA VAL A 248 9.03 -2.37 -0.60
C VAL A 248 8.24 -1.26 0.07
N ARG A 249 8.36 -0.02 -0.41
CA ARG A 249 7.49 1.08 -0.01
C ARG A 249 7.35 2.08 -1.14
N VAL A 250 6.16 2.57 -1.30
CA VAL A 250 5.84 3.70 -2.17
C VAL A 250 4.90 4.64 -1.43
N ASP A 251 5.24 5.92 -1.40
CA ASP A 251 4.32 6.97 -0.98
C ASP A 251 4.39 8.12 -1.99
N TYR A 252 3.26 8.83 -2.12
CA TYR A 252 3.22 10.02 -2.95
C TYR A 252 2.23 11.04 -2.43
N SER A 253 2.55 12.31 -2.68
CA SER A 253 1.78 13.46 -2.22
C SER A 253 1.48 14.41 -3.36
N GLU A 254 0.33 15.08 -3.30
CA GLU A 254 0.00 16.23 -4.14
C GLU A 254 0.67 17.51 -3.61
N TRP A 255 0.66 18.53 -4.44
CA TRP A 255 1.17 19.85 -4.10
C TRP A 255 0.50 20.41 -2.84
N PRO A 256 1.25 21.20 -2.07
CA PRO A 256 0.66 21.97 -0.95
C PRO A 256 -0.54 22.80 -1.42
N GLU A 257 -1.57 22.92 -0.60
CA GLU A 257 -2.76 23.74 -0.93
C GLU A 257 -2.44 25.23 -0.98
N HIS A 258 -1.41 25.68 -0.23
CA HIS A 258 -0.91 27.04 -0.24
C HIS A 258 0.59 27.05 0.12
N PRO A 259 1.33 28.15 -0.20
CA PRO A 259 2.74 28.28 0.18
C PRO A 259 2.96 28.07 1.68
N GLY A 260 3.91 27.19 2.02
CA GLY A 260 4.25 26.85 3.41
C GLY A 260 3.39 25.74 4.05
N ALA A 261 2.34 25.26 3.37
CA ALA A 261 1.64 24.06 3.81
C ALA A 261 2.46 22.79 3.50
N ALA A 262 2.23 21.73 4.24
CA ALA A 262 2.80 20.42 3.92
C ALA A 262 2.14 19.83 2.65
N PRO A 263 2.89 19.08 1.83
CA PRO A 263 2.31 18.31 0.74
C PRO A 263 1.19 17.37 1.23
N ARG A 264 0.17 17.22 0.43
CA ARG A 264 -1.01 16.41 0.79
C ARG A 264 -0.80 14.95 0.44
N LEU A 265 -0.60 14.11 1.45
CA LEU A 265 -0.42 12.66 1.23
C LEU A 265 -1.64 12.05 0.52
N MET A 266 -1.40 11.39 -0.60
CA MET A 266 -2.41 10.71 -1.42
C MET A 266 -2.46 9.23 -1.16
N ALA A 267 -1.30 8.58 -1.08
CA ALA A 267 -1.23 7.17 -0.74
C ALA A 267 0.14 6.79 -0.18
N GLU A 268 0.11 5.75 0.61
CA GLU A 268 1.28 5.12 1.21
C GLU A 268 1.06 3.61 1.25
N PHE A 269 2.02 2.86 0.73
CA PHE A 269 2.04 1.39 0.73
C PHE A 269 3.39 0.92 1.23
N SER A 270 3.41 0.07 2.24
CA SER A 270 4.62 -0.59 2.75
C SER A 270 4.43 -2.09 2.72
N TYR A 271 5.42 -2.81 2.23
CA TYR A 271 5.45 -4.26 2.13
C TYR A 271 6.50 -4.80 3.09
N THR A 272 6.07 -5.46 4.14
CA THR A 272 6.94 -6.06 5.16
C THR A 272 6.83 -7.57 5.12
N HIS A 273 7.73 -8.29 5.79
CA HIS A 273 7.75 -9.77 5.82
C HIS A 273 7.68 -10.37 4.40
N VAL A 274 8.41 -9.76 3.46
CA VAL A 274 8.41 -10.20 2.06
C VAL A 274 9.16 -11.52 1.91
N GLU A 275 8.48 -12.54 1.41
CA GLU A 275 9.05 -13.81 0.99
C GLU A 275 8.81 -14.01 -0.50
N ILE A 276 9.87 -14.17 -1.26
CA ILE A 276 9.82 -14.35 -2.72
C ILE A 276 9.86 -15.85 -3.06
N ASN A 277 8.98 -16.26 -3.96
CA ASN A 277 8.85 -17.62 -4.44
C ASN A 277 8.56 -18.67 -3.35
N PRO A 278 7.70 -18.40 -2.36
CA PRO A 278 7.25 -19.45 -1.45
C PRO A 278 6.46 -20.51 -2.20
N THR A 279 6.33 -21.69 -1.61
CA THR A 279 5.46 -22.73 -2.19
C THR A 279 3.99 -22.37 -1.99
N LEU A 280 3.31 -21.96 -3.07
CA LEU A 280 1.89 -21.57 -3.06
C LEU A 280 1.09 -22.59 -3.90
N GLY A 281 0.58 -23.65 -3.25
CA GLY A 281 -0.29 -24.65 -3.88
C GLY A 281 -1.68 -24.07 -4.22
N ASP A 282 -2.47 -24.82 -4.98
CA ASP A 282 -3.83 -24.42 -5.38
C ASP A 282 -4.79 -24.32 -4.18
N ASP A 283 -4.54 -25.05 -3.12
CA ASP A 283 -5.26 -25.00 -1.85
C ASP A 283 -5.20 -23.60 -1.21
N ARG A 284 -4.09 -22.88 -1.40
CA ARG A 284 -3.91 -21.50 -0.93
C ARG A 284 -4.89 -20.54 -1.60
N PHE A 285 -5.40 -20.86 -2.76
CA PHE A 285 -6.35 -20.04 -3.54
C PHE A 285 -7.70 -20.72 -3.72
N ALA A 286 -8.02 -21.70 -2.89
CA ALA A 286 -9.30 -22.37 -2.90
C ALA A 286 -10.42 -21.53 -2.25
N PRO A 287 -11.65 -21.56 -2.79
CA PRO A 287 -12.79 -20.83 -2.18
C PRO A 287 -13.08 -21.20 -0.73
N ALA A 288 -12.65 -22.38 -0.29
CA ALA A 288 -12.78 -22.83 1.09
C ALA A 288 -12.06 -21.91 2.08
N ARG A 289 -10.94 -21.30 1.69
CA ARG A 289 -10.21 -20.33 2.53
C ARG A 289 -10.98 -19.06 2.87
N LEU A 290 -11.94 -18.67 2.02
CA LEU A 290 -12.82 -17.54 2.34
C LEU A 290 -13.69 -17.84 3.58
N ARG A 291 -14.02 -19.12 3.81
CA ARG A 291 -14.91 -19.58 4.87
C ARG A 291 -14.20 -20.15 6.10
N ALA A 292 -12.92 -20.53 5.95
CA ALA A 292 -12.18 -21.10 7.05
C ALA A 292 -12.23 -20.18 8.28
N LEU A 293 -12.77 -20.69 9.37
CA LEU A 293 -12.59 -20.10 10.70
C LEU A 293 -11.14 -20.42 11.09
N GLU A 294 -10.36 -19.43 11.44
CA GLU A 294 -9.12 -19.71 12.15
C GLU A 294 -9.52 -20.13 13.57
N LEU A 295 -9.20 -21.35 13.91
CA LEU A 295 -9.11 -21.76 15.28
C LEU A 295 -7.80 -21.15 15.79
N ASP A 296 -7.91 -20.02 16.48
CA ASP A 296 -6.81 -19.42 17.25
C ASP A 296 -6.40 -20.36 18.38
#